data_cd9bcfe46756b9a41778ec35ffb03c77
#
_entry.id   cd9bcfe46756b9a41778ec35ffb03c77
#
_cell.length_a   1.000
_cell.length_b   1.000
_cell.length_c   1.000
_cell.angle_alpha   90.00
_cell.angle_beta   90.00
_cell.angle_gamma   90.00
#
_symmetry.space_group_name_H-M   'P 1'
#
loop_
_entity.id
_entity.type
_entity.pdbx_description
1 polymer ?
#
loop_
_entity_poly.entity_id
_entity_poly.type
_entity_poly.pdbx_seq_one_letter_code
_entity_poly.pdbx_strand_id
1 'polypeptide(L)'
;KIKGTPENDLVNNLKPNTDYSLSNGTKFSTNEHGYVDKISFKPDFDNPGKRDNRQTDVGKEGIDGDVGGHIQACVFGGTCDRYNLFPQNAKFNNSEYKKYFENVIRKAHREGKNVENVTVEFFRSNPSVSRPDELIVTYTINGKDTIRRFKNEAGGGIKS
;
A
#
# COMPACT_ATOMS: atom_id res chain seq x y z
N LYS A 1 -15.38 -0.82 -2.39
CA LYS A 1 -15.82 -1.11 -3.76
C LYS A 1 -16.86 -2.18 -3.77
N ILE A 2 -17.84 -2.02 -4.63
CA ILE A 2 -18.90 -3.00 -4.77
C ILE A 2 -18.49 -4.00 -5.86
N LYS A 3 -18.51 -5.28 -5.53
CA LYS A 3 -18.14 -6.34 -6.44
C LYS A 3 -19.06 -6.30 -7.67
N GLY A 4 -18.46 -6.48 -8.86
CA GLY A 4 -19.20 -6.43 -10.12
C GLY A 4 -19.38 -5.04 -10.72
N THR A 5 -18.89 -3.99 -10.05
CA THR A 5 -18.93 -2.64 -10.64
C THR A 5 -17.74 -2.43 -11.58
N PRO A 6 -17.85 -1.51 -12.56
CA PRO A 6 -16.70 -1.19 -13.44
C PRO A 6 -15.45 -0.78 -12.66
N GLU A 7 -15.59 -0.02 -11.59
CA GLU A 7 -14.45 0.38 -10.78
C GLU A 7 -13.79 -0.82 -10.10
N ASN A 8 -14.58 -1.78 -9.58
CA ASN A 8 -14.04 -2.99 -8.99
C ASN A 8 -13.22 -3.80 -10.00
N ASP A 9 -13.72 -3.91 -11.22
CA ASP A 9 -13.00 -4.62 -12.29
C ASP A 9 -11.69 -3.92 -12.64
N LEU A 10 -11.69 -2.59 -12.74
CA LEU A 10 -10.49 -1.81 -13.05
C LEU A 10 -9.40 -2.00 -12.00
N VAL A 11 -9.76 -1.97 -10.71
CA VAL A 11 -8.75 -2.05 -9.64
C VAL A 11 -8.23 -3.46 -9.38
N ASN A 12 -8.80 -4.46 -10.02
CA ASN A 12 -8.35 -5.85 -9.95
C ASN A 12 -7.72 -6.35 -11.25
N ASN A 13 -7.81 -5.57 -12.33
CA ASN A 13 -7.23 -5.89 -13.64
C ASN A 13 -6.45 -4.67 -14.15
N LEU A 14 -5.30 -4.43 -13.51
CA LEU A 14 -4.52 -3.23 -13.78
C LEU A 14 -3.86 -3.26 -15.15
N LYS A 15 -3.98 -2.16 -15.87
CA LYS A 15 -3.36 -1.99 -17.20
C LYS A 15 -2.00 -1.35 -17.06
N PRO A 16 -1.06 -1.65 -17.97
CA PRO A 16 0.26 -1.00 -17.93
C PRO A 16 0.19 0.48 -18.28
N ASN A 17 1.14 1.24 -17.74
CA ASN A 17 1.36 2.66 -18.04
C ASN A 17 0.09 3.49 -17.90
N THR A 18 -0.68 3.26 -16.83
CA THR A 18 -1.98 3.88 -16.66
C THR A 18 -2.05 4.65 -15.34
N ASP A 19 -2.66 5.83 -15.38
CA ASP A 19 -2.98 6.62 -14.19
C ASP A 19 -4.43 6.35 -13.80
N TYR A 20 -4.63 6.07 -12.51
CA TYR A 20 -5.95 5.77 -11.96
C TYR A 20 -6.35 6.81 -10.93
N SER A 21 -7.62 7.21 -10.97
CA SER A 21 -8.26 8.04 -9.93
C SER A 21 -9.51 7.32 -9.47
N LEU A 22 -9.57 6.97 -8.19
CA LEU A 22 -10.70 6.25 -7.64
C LEU A 22 -11.72 7.18 -7.02
N SER A 23 -12.95 6.70 -6.86
CA SER A 23 -14.05 7.48 -6.29
C SER A 23 -13.78 7.96 -4.87
N ASN A 24 -12.95 7.24 -4.10
CA ASN A 24 -12.58 7.62 -2.74
C ASN A 24 -11.42 8.61 -2.66
N GLY A 25 -10.96 9.13 -3.80
CA GLY A 25 -9.85 10.08 -3.85
C GLY A 25 -8.46 9.46 -3.97
N THR A 26 -8.34 8.14 -3.91
CA THR A 26 -7.07 7.45 -4.10
C THR A 26 -6.61 7.59 -5.55
N LYS A 27 -5.33 7.88 -5.75
CA LYS A 27 -4.72 7.98 -7.08
C LYS A 27 -3.49 7.11 -7.13
N PHE A 28 -3.33 6.38 -8.22
CA PHE A 28 -2.12 5.57 -8.42
C PHE A 28 -1.78 5.42 -9.88
N SER A 29 -0.54 5.07 -10.14
CA SER A 29 -0.05 4.81 -11.51
C SER A 29 0.64 3.45 -11.56
N THR A 30 0.64 2.85 -12.74
CA THR A 30 1.25 1.56 -12.99
C THR A 30 2.45 1.70 -13.92
N ASN A 31 3.38 0.73 -13.81
CA ASN A 31 4.53 0.67 -14.71
C ASN A 31 4.15 -0.04 -16.03
N GLU A 32 5.14 -0.26 -16.88
CA GLU A 32 4.99 -0.90 -18.18
C GLU A 32 4.46 -2.34 -18.11
N HIS A 33 4.49 -2.95 -16.93
CA HIS A 33 3.99 -4.31 -16.70
C HIS A 33 2.68 -4.35 -15.88
N GLY A 34 2.11 -3.19 -15.57
CA GLY A 34 0.85 -3.11 -14.84
C GLY A 34 0.98 -3.17 -13.32
N TYR A 35 2.19 -3.08 -12.77
CA TYR A 35 2.38 -3.05 -11.32
C TYR A 35 2.38 -1.63 -10.80
N VAL A 36 1.83 -1.42 -9.60
CA VAL A 36 1.73 -0.08 -9.01
C VAL A 36 3.12 0.47 -8.70
N ASP A 37 3.43 1.65 -9.26
CA ASP A 37 4.67 2.38 -9.01
C ASP A 37 4.52 3.40 -7.89
N LYS A 38 3.38 4.09 -7.86
CA LYS A 38 3.14 5.17 -6.92
C LYS A 38 1.66 5.24 -6.61
N ILE A 39 1.34 5.45 -5.34
CA ILE A 39 -0.04 5.57 -4.87
C ILE A 39 -0.12 6.66 -3.82
N SER A 40 -1.19 7.48 -3.89
CA SER A 40 -1.51 8.48 -2.89
C SER A 40 -2.92 8.27 -2.40
N PHE A 41 -3.11 8.31 -1.09
CA PHE A 41 -4.43 8.15 -0.48
C PHE A 41 -4.52 8.94 0.82
N LYS A 42 -5.76 9.22 1.23
CA LYS A 42 -6.04 9.76 2.55
C LYS A 42 -6.56 8.63 3.43
N PRO A 43 -5.94 8.34 4.58
CA PRO A 43 -6.47 7.32 5.49
C PRO A 43 -7.92 7.63 5.90
N ASP A 44 -8.76 6.60 5.90
CA ASP A 44 -10.17 6.71 6.21
C ASP A 44 -10.52 5.71 7.32
N PHE A 45 -10.56 6.19 8.56
CA PHE A 45 -10.86 5.38 9.73
C PHE A 45 -12.34 5.12 9.92
N ASP A 46 -13.19 5.85 9.19
CA ASP A 46 -14.64 5.70 9.28
C ASP A 46 -15.16 4.55 8.41
N ASN A 47 -14.38 4.13 7.41
CA ASN A 47 -14.75 3.08 6.48
C ASN A 47 -13.67 2.02 6.37
N PRO A 48 -13.43 1.23 7.45
CA PRO A 48 -12.41 0.18 7.41
C PRO A 48 -12.73 -0.87 6.37
N GLY A 49 -11.68 -1.37 5.72
CA GLY A 49 -11.81 -2.42 4.73
C GLY A 49 -11.96 -3.81 5.34
N LYS A 50 -12.24 -4.78 4.48
CA LYS A 50 -12.35 -6.19 4.87
C LYS A 50 -11.26 -7.00 4.17
N ARG A 51 -10.76 -8.02 4.85
CA ARG A 51 -9.79 -8.96 4.28
C ARG A 51 -10.50 -10.01 3.44
N ASP A 52 -9.84 -10.49 2.39
CA ASP A 52 -10.32 -11.62 1.60
C ASP A 52 -9.15 -12.40 0.98
N ASN A 53 -9.48 -13.43 0.19
CA ASN A 53 -8.50 -14.38 -0.34
C ASN A 53 -7.56 -13.83 -1.41
N ARG A 54 -7.84 -12.68 -2.00
CA ARG A 54 -6.96 -12.05 -3.01
C ARG A 54 -5.58 -11.77 -2.43
N GLN A 55 -5.52 -11.51 -1.13
CA GLN A 55 -4.28 -11.29 -0.39
C GLN A 55 -3.32 -12.48 -0.52
N THR A 56 -3.85 -13.69 -0.42
CA THR A 56 -3.05 -14.91 -0.54
C THR A 56 -2.44 -15.06 -1.94
N ASP A 57 -3.22 -14.74 -2.97
CA ASP A 57 -2.75 -14.87 -4.35
C ASP A 57 -1.61 -13.89 -4.64
N VAL A 58 -1.70 -12.67 -4.15
CA VAL A 58 -0.65 -11.67 -4.33
C VAL A 58 0.63 -12.09 -3.61
N GLY A 59 0.53 -12.63 -2.40
CA GLY A 59 1.70 -13.13 -1.67
C GLY A 59 2.47 -14.19 -2.44
N LYS A 60 1.76 -15.05 -3.16
CA LYS A 60 2.37 -16.12 -3.96
C LYS A 60 3.13 -15.60 -5.19
N GLU A 61 2.94 -14.35 -5.57
CA GLU A 61 3.68 -13.73 -6.67
C GLU A 61 5.10 -13.33 -6.27
N GLY A 62 5.41 -13.36 -5.00
CA GLY A 62 6.71 -12.99 -4.46
C GLY A 62 7.64 -14.20 -4.27
N ILE A 63 8.51 -14.08 -3.27
CA ILE A 63 9.46 -15.13 -2.89
C ILE A 63 9.00 -15.79 -1.59
N ASP A 64 9.69 -16.86 -1.20
CA ASP A 64 9.38 -17.55 0.05
C ASP A 64 9.45 -16.56 1.23
N GLY A 65 8.46 -16.62 2.10
CA GLY A 65 8.35 -15.71 3.23
C GLY A 65 7.54 -14.46 2.95
N ASP A 66 7.08 -14.27 1.71
CA ASP A 66 6.21 -13.15 1.37
C ASP A 66 4.74 -13.46 1.65
N VAL A 67 4.02 -12.41 1.99
CA VAL A 67 2.55 -12.40 2.14
C VAL A 67 1.99 -11.31 1.23
N GLY A 68 0.69 -11.32 1.01
CA GLY A 68 0.03 -10.21 0.37
C GLY A 68 -0.12 -9.06 1.36
N GLY A 69 0.76 -8.08 1.27
CA GLY A 69 0.73 -6.92 2.14
C GLY A 69 -0.20 -5.83 1.62
N HIS A 70 -0.84 -5.11 2.55
CA HIS A 70 -1.65 -3.95 2.21
C HIS A 70 -0.79 -2.69 2.16
N ILE A 71 -0.95 -1.90 1.09
CA ILE A 71 -0.36 -0.56 1.04
C ILE A 71 -1.07 0.32 2.06
N GLN A 72 -2.39 0.41 1.95
CA GLN A 72 -3.27 1.08 2.90
C GLN A 72 -3.90 0.02 3.78
N ALA A 73 -3.63 0.07 5.09
CA ALA A 73 -4.15 -0.93 6.02
C ALA A 73 -5.69 -0.94 6.05
N CYS A 74 -6.27 -2.10 6.29
CA CYS A 74 -7.73 -2.25 6.38
C CYS A 74 -8.32 -1.30 7.42
N VAL A 75 -7.66 -1.11 8.56
CA VAL A 75 -8.15 -0.30 9.67
C VAL A 75 -8.34 1.18 9.27
N PHE A 76 -7.61 1.67 8.29
CA PHE A 76 -7.80 3.03 7.79
C PHE A 76 -8.18 3.07 6.31
N GLY A 77 -9.04 2.15 5.90
CA GLY A 77 -9.77 2.21 4.64
C GLY A 77 -9.24 1.35 3.51
N GLY A 78 -8.18 0.60 3.73
CA GLY A 78 -7.60 -0.25 2.69
C GLY A 78 -8.46 -1.44 2.34
N THR A 79 -8.47 -1.80 1.06
CA THR A 79 -9.24 -2.95 0.54
C THR A 79 -8.30 -4.07 0.13
N CYS A 80 -8.86 -5.24 -0.20
CA CYS A 80 -8.13 -6.35 -0.80
C CYS A 80 -8.18 -6.33 -2.32
N ASP A 81 -8.42 -5.16 -2.92
CA ASP A 81 -8.30 -4.99 -4.36
C ASP A 81 -6.83 -5.03 -4.76
N ARG A 82 -6.56 -5.52 -5.94
CA ARG A 82 -5.20 -5.78 -6.39
C ARG A 82 -4.29 -4.55 -6.34
N TYR A 83 -4.81 -3.35 -6.60
CA TYR A 83 -4.00 -2.13 -6.53
C TYR A 83 -3.41 -1.88 -5.15
N ASN A 84 -4.07 -2.36 -4.10
CA ASN A 84 -3.69 -2.11 -2.70
C ASN A 84 -2.85 -3.23 -2.09
N LEU A 85 -2.49 -4.23 -2.88
CA LEU A 85 -1.76 -5.40 -2.40
C LEU A 85 -0.43 -5.54 -3.14
N PHE A 86 0.59 -5.97 -2.43
CA PHE A 86 1.88 -6.29 -3.03
C PHE A 86 2.55 -7.45 -2.29
N PRO A 87 3.42 -8.21 -2.95
CA PRO A 87 4.19 -9.24 -2.27
C PRO A 87 5.15 -8.59 -1.27
N GLN A 88 4.92 -8.85 0.00
CA GLN A 88 5.66 -8.20 1.09
C GLN A 88 6.26 -9.24 2.03
N ASN A 89 7.52 -9.08 2.38
CA ASN A 89 8.14 -9.94 3.38
C ASN A 89 7.31 -9.92 4.66
N ALA A 90 6.95 -11.11 5.18
CA ALA A 90 6.04 -11.22 6.32
C ALA A 90 6.59 -10.58 7.59
N LYS A 91 7.89 -10.73 7.84
CA LYS A 91 8.53 -10.14 9.03
C LYS A 91 8.58 -8.62 8.93
N PHE A 92 8.91 -8.09 7.75
CA PHE A 92 8.86 -6.66 7.48
C PHE A 92 7.43 -6.12 7.68
N ASN A 93 6.43 -6.80 7.12
CA ASN A 93 5.03 -6.40 7.26
C ASN A 93 4.58 -6.32 8.72
N ASN A 94 4.97 -7.29 9.54
CA ASN A 94 4.56 -7.39 10.94
C ASN A 94 5.43 -6.58 11.90
N SER A 95 6.51 -6.01 11.44
CA SER A 95 7.51 -5.34 12.26
C SER A 95 7.72 -3.90 11.81
N GLU A 96 8.67 -3.65 10.90
CA GLU A 96 9.05 -2.28 10.51
C GLU A 96 7.93 -1.50 9.86
N TYR A 97 7.21 -2.10 8.91
CA TYR A 97 6.12 -1.42 8.22
C TYR A 97 5.01 -1.05 9.19
N LYS A 98 4.66 -1.96 10.09
CA LYS A 98 3.65 -1.75 11.11
C LYS A 98 4.10 -0.69 12.13
N LYS A 99 5.32 -0.83 12.67
CA LYS A 99 5.83 0.05 13.73
C LYS A 99 6.06 1.49 13.27
N TYR A 100 6.66 1.66 12.08
CA TYR A 100 7.12 2.97 11.64
C TYR A 100 6.18 3.66 10.67
N PHE A 101 5.13 2.99 10.25
CA PHE A 101 4.12 3.58 9.38
C PHE A 101 2.71 3.36 9.93
N GLU A 102 2.19 2.13 9.88
CA GLU A 102 0.77 1.88 10.19
C GLU A 102 0.39 2.31 11.61
N ASN A 103 1.20 1.99 12.60
CA ASN A 103 0.93 2.36 14.00
C ASN A 103 1.09 3.87 14.24
N VAL A 104 2.00 4.53 13.50
CA VAL A 104 2.17 5.99 13.58
C VAL A 104 0.89 6.69 13.10
N ILE A 105 0.34 6.24 11.98
CA ILE A 105 -0.91 6.78 11.42
C ILE A 105 -2.08 6.54 12.40
N ARG A 106 -2.19 5.34 12.95
CA ARG A 106 -3.25 5.00 13.92
C ARG A 106 -3.16 5.83 15.19
N LYS A 107 -1.95 6.02 15.70
CA LYS A 107 -1.71 6.84 16.91
C LYS A 107 -2.07 8.29 16.66
N ALA A 108 -1.68 8.85 15.53
CA ALA A 108 -2.01 10.21 15.17
C ALA A 108 -3.53 10.42 15.13
N HIS A 109 -4.24 9.48 14.54
CA HIS A 109 -5.70 9.52 14.50
C HIS A 109 -6.31 9.48 15.91
N ARG A 110 -5.84 8.58 16.77
CA ARG A 110 -6.33 8.48 18.16
C ARG A 110 -6.09 9.75 18.95
N GLU A 111 -5.02 10.46 18.65
CA GLU A 111 -4.67 11.71 19.32
C GLU A 111 -5.37 12.94 18.73
N GLY A 112 -6.27 12.72 17.78
CA GLY A 112 -7.02 13.80 17.14
C GLY A 112 -6.21 14.64 16.17
N LYS A 113 -5.05 14.16 15.74
CA LYS A 113 -4.22 14.85 14.76
C LYS A 113 -4.79 14.67 13.36
N ASN A 114 -4.55 15.66 12.50
CA ASN A 114 -4.99 15.62 11.12
C ASN A 114 -4.01 14.82 10.27
N VAL A 115 -4.40 13.62 9.87
CA VAL A 115 -3.63 12.80 8.91
C VAL A 115 -4.13 13.15 7.53
N GLU A 116 -3.33 13.88 6.76
CA GLU A 116 -3.78 14.48 5.51
C GLU A 116 -3.62 13.56 4.32
N ASN A 117 -2.42 13.11 4.07
CA ASN A 117 -2.15 12.32 2.88
C ASN A 117 -1.00 11.34 3.11
N VAL A 118 -1.06 10.22 2.43
CA VAL A 118 0.01 9.22 2.41
C VAL A 118 0.35 8.93 0.96
N THR A 119 1.64 8.93 0.63
CA THR A 119 2.13 8.55 -0.68
C THR A 119 3.14 7.41 -0.50
N VAL A 120 2.98 6.36 -1.29
CA VAL A 120 3.92 5.23 -1.31
C VAL A 120 4.48 5.09 -2.71
N GLU A 121 5.81 5.07 -2.82
CA GLU A 121 6.51 4.83 -4.06
C GLU A 121 7.24 3.50 -3.96
N PHE A 122 7.11 2.69 -5.01
CA PHE A 122 7.73 1.36 -5.07
C PHE A 122 8.92 1.38 -6.00
N PHE A 123 10.00 0.76 -5.56
CA PHE A 123 11.17 0.54 -6.39
C PHE A 123 11.32 -0.95 -6.70
N ARG A 124 11.44 -1.27 -7.97
CA ARG A 124 11.68 -2.63 -8.47
C ARG A 124 12.93 -2.64 -9.33
N SER A 125 13.94 -3.41 -8.92
CA SER A 125 15.14 -3.60 -9.73
C SER A 125 14.80 -4.33 -11.03
N ASN A 126 13.77 -5.17 -11.00
CA ASN A 126 13.19 -5.80 -12.18
C ASN A 126 11.73 -5.39 -12.29
N PRO A 127 11.38 -4.43 -13.17
CA PRO A 127 10.00 -3.92 -13.25
C PRO A 127 8.99 -4.95 -13.80
N SER A 128 9.47 -6.07 -14.33
CA SER A 128 8.58 -7.14 -14.81
C SER A 128 8.07 -8.07 -13.71
N VAL A 129 8.55 -7.92 -12.48
CA VAL A 129 8.07 -8.71 -11.34
C VAL A 129 7.19 -7.88 -10.44
N SER A 130 6.20 -8.53 -9.84
CA SER A 130 5.24 -7.87 -8.96
C SER A 130 5.89 -7.38 -7.65
N ARG A 131 6.88 -8.10 -7.14
CA ARG A 131 7.51 -7.83 -5.87
C ARG A 131 8.43 -6.61 -5.91
N PRO A 132 8.11 -5.54 -5.15
CA PRO A 132 9.04 -4.42 -5.03
C PRO A 132 10.19 -4.77 -4.07
N ASP A 133 11.36 -4.18 -4.33
CA ASP A 133 12.53 -4.35 -3.47
C ASP A 133 12.55 -3.33 -2.33
N GLU A 134 12.08 -2.13 -2.60
CA GLU A 134 12.08 -1.03 -1.64
C GLU A 134 10.81 -0.20 -1.77
N LEU A 135 10.47 0.47 -0.67
CA LEU A 135 9.34 1.40 -0.61
C LEU A 135 9.79 2.71 0.00
N ILE A 136 9.24 3.82 -0.51
CA ILE A 136 9.37 5.13 0.12
C ILE A 136 7.97 5.56 0.51
N VAL A 137 7.74 5.73 1.81
CA VAL A 137 6.45 6.16 2.36
C VAL A 137 6.58 7.58 2.87
N THR A 138 5.73 8.47 2.37
CA THR A 138 5.66 9.86 2.84
C THR A 138 4.27 10.09 3.41
N TYR A 139 4.19 10.64 4.61
CA TYR A 139 2.90 10.99 5.19
C TYR A 139 2.94 12.37 5.83
N THR A 140 1.79 13.04 5.82
CA THR A 140 1.64 14.39 6.35
C THR A 140 0.68 14.37 7.53
N ILE A 141 1.16 14.77 8.70
CA ILE A 141 0.39 14.85 9.93
C ILE A 141 0.48 16.29 10.46
N ASN A 142 -0.67 16.94 10.60
CA ASN A 142 -0.74 18.34 11.03
C ASN A 142 0.19 19.26 10.23
N GLY A 143 0.21 19.07 8.90
CA GLY A 143 1.01 19.89 8.00
C GLY A 143 2.48 19.55 7.95
N LYS A 144 2.93 18.53 8.68
CA LYS A 144 4.35 18.14 8.73
C LYS A 144 4.54 16.82 7.97
N ASP A 145 5.49 16.81 7.03
CA ASP A 145 5.83 15.64 6.25
C ASP A 145 6.87 14.78 6.95
N THR A 146 6.69 13.47 6.86
CA THR A 146 7.68 12.47 7.29
C THR A 146 7.92 11.51 6.13
N ILE A 147 9.18 11.21 5.87
CA ILE A 147 9.60 10.28 4.82
C ILE A 147 10.25 9.07 5.48
N ARG A 148 9.79 7.86 5.11
CA ARG A 148 10.33 6.59 5.60
C ARG A 148 10.75 5.73 4.42
N ARG A 149 11.96 5.20 4.46
CA ARG A 149 12.47 4.29 3.44
C ARG A 149 12.57 2.89 4.02
N PHE A 150 12.01 1.93 3.30
CA PHE A 150 12.00 0.53 3.73
C PHE A 150 12.60 -0.36 2.65
N LYS A 151 13.30 -1.40 3.09
CA LYS A 151 13.62 -2.53 2.23
C LYS A 151 12.61 -3.62 2.49
N ASN A 152 12.16 -4.29 1.42
CA ASN A 152 11.17 -5.36 1.52
C ASN A 152 11.82 -6.68 1.91
N GLU A 153 12.33 -6.72 3.13
CA GLU A 153 13.05 -7.86 3.69
C GLU A 153 12.97 -7.84 5.21
N ALA A 154 13.23 -8.98 5.84
CA ALA A 154 13.28 -9.07 7.30
C ALA A 154 14.32 -8.07 7.84
N GLY A 155 13.92 -7.27 8.82
CA GLY A 155 14.80 -6.23 9.36
C GLY A 155 15.05 -5.08 8.39
N GLY A 156 14.24 -4.95 7.35
CA GLY A 156 14.35 -3.94 6.29
C GLY A 156 14.08 -2.52 6.75
N GLY A 157 14.51 -2.19 7.93
CA GLY A 157 14.26 -1.00 8.68
C GLY A 157 14.55 0.29 7.95
N ILE A 158 14.39 1.34 8.68
CA ILE A 158 14.37 2.68 8.14
C ILE A 158 15.74 3.23 7.90
N LYS A 159 15.91 3.77 6.73
CA LYS A 159 17.02 4.67 6.43
C LYS A 159 16.40 6.06 6.29
N SER A 160 16.50 6.81 7.33
CA SER A 160 15.96 8.18 7.32
C SER A 160 16.80 9.10 6.45
#